data_12ca0a7eb50e75c0fec3ee76e3c31108
#
_entry.id   12ca0a7eb50e75c0fec3ee76e3c31108
#
_cell.length_a   1.000
_cell.length_b   1.000
_cell.length_c   1.000
_cell.angle_alpha   90.00
_cell.angle_beta   90.00
_cell.angle_gamma   90.00
#
_symmetry.space_group_name_H-M   'P 1'
#
loop_
_entity.id
_entity.type
_entity.pdbx_description
1 polymer ?
#
loop_
_entity_poly.entity_id
_entity_poly.type
_entity_poly.pdbx_seq_one_letter_code
_entity_poly.pdbx_strand_id
1 'polypeptide(L)'
;MEKIIVNDAYENNLKHIDLEIPLNSCTCVTGCSGCGKSSLVFDTIYAESQRGFLEGMTGNIYGQKLMNKPKVRSVENLRPALNISQNYYNVNPRSTIGTTTEISYYLRSLFAILNNDKKSDLSESVFSSNNPKSFCTHCSMI
;
A
#
# COMPACT_ATOMS: atom_id res chain seq x y z
N MET A 1 -4.78 30.72 7.11
CA MET A 1 -4.08 29.69 6.33
C MET A 1 -4.71 28.35 6.70
N GLU A 2 -5.01 27.50 5.72
CA GLU A 2 -5.50 26.15 5.98
C GLU A 2 -4.41 25.30 6.63
N LYS A 3 -4.77 24.50 7.62
CA LYS A 3 -3.86 23.65 8.39
C LYS A 3 -4.44 22.26 8.53
N ILE A 4 -3.59 21.26 8.60
CA ILE A 4 -3.95 19.93 9.13
C ILE A 4 -3.90 20.04 10.65
N ILE A 5 -4.96 19.63 11.34
CA ILE A 5 -5.04 19.66 12.80
C ILE A 5 -5.08 18.23 13.29
N VAL A 6 -4.09 17.85 14.07
CA VAL A 6 -4.00 16.53 14.71
C VAL A 6 -4.33 16.70 16.18
N ASN A 7 -5.34 16.00 16.65
CA ASN A 7 -5.79 16.05 18.04
C ASN A 7 -5.55 14.72 18.74
N ASP A 8 -4.83 14.75 19.83
CA ASP A 8 -4.64 13.62 20.75
C ASP A 8 -4.06 12.38 20.04
N ALA A 9 -2.87 12.51 19.44
CA ALA A 9 -2.15 11.40 18.82
C ALA A 9 -1.34 10.63 19.87
N TYR A 10 -1.61 9.31 20.00
CA TYR A 10 -0.94 8.42 20.96
C TYR A 10 -0.55 7.06 20.36
N GLU A 11 -0.24 7.05 19.04
CA GLU A 11 0.25 5.83 18.38
C GLU A 11 1.69 5.52 18.82
N ASN A 12 1.98 4.26 19.07
CA ASN A 12 3.28 3.75 19.53
C ASN A 12 3.80 4.49 20.77
N ASN A 13 4.84 5.32 20.62
CA ASN A 13 5.47 6.08 21.71
C ASN A 13 5.02 7.53 21.79
N LEU A 14 4.01 7.94 21.02
CA LEU A 14 3.44 9.29 21.12
C LEU A 14 2.68 9.47 22.41
N LYS A 15 2.81 10.64 23.03
CA LYS A 15 2.26 10.96 24.36
C LYS A 15 1.15 12.00 24.26
N HIS A 16 0.01 11.62 23.64
CA HIS A 16 -1.15 12.49 23.53
C HIS A 16 -0.79 13.88 22.95
N ILE A 17 -0.30 13.87 21.70
CA ILE A 17 0.24 15.07 21.04
C ILE A 17 -0.85 15.75 20.24
N ASP A 18 -0.99 17.06 20.45
CA ASP A 18 -1.75 17.95 19.60
C ASP A 18 -0.79 18.79 18.74
N LEU A 19 -1.07 18.92 17.44
CA LEU A 19 -0.25 19.72 16.56
C LEU A 19 -1.02 20.25 15.35
N GLU A 20 -0.52 21.34 14.78
CA GLU A 20 -1.01 21.94 13.56
C GLU A 20 0.09 21.96 12.50
N ILE A 21 -0.22 21.51 11.29
CA ILE A 21 0.71 21.48 10.16
C ILE A 21 0.15 22.39 9.06
N PRO A 22 0.89 23.42 8.64
CA PRO A 22 0.41 24.32 7.58
C PRO A 22 0.30 23.57 6.25
N LEU A 23 -0.80 23.77 5.53
CA LEU A 23 -0.98 23.27 4.17
C LEU A 23 -0.21 24.12 3.16
N ASN A 24 0.07 23.54 2.00
CA ASN A 24 0.79 24.19 0.89
C ASN A 24 2.18 24.72 1.27
N SER A 25 2.85 24.03 2.18
CA SER A 25 4.20 24.36 2.65
C SER A 25 5.03 23.10 2.82
N CYS A 26 6.35 23.26 2.85
CA CYS A 26 7.28 22.18 3.18
C CYS A 26 7.49 22.15 4.70
N THR A 27 7.08 21.07 5.36
CA THR A 27 7.26 20.88 6.79
C THR A 27 8.33 19.82 7.04
N CYS A 28 9.37 20.16 7.80
CA CYS A 28 10.44 19.26 8.18
C CYS A 28 10.23 18.76 9.62
N VAL A 29 10.21 17.43 9.80
CA VAL A 29 10.10 16.81 11.14
C VAL A 29 11.47 16.30 11.57
N THR A 30 12.03 16.92 12.60
CA THR A 30 13.37 16.62 13.13
C THR A 30 13.31 16.13 14.58
N GLY A 31 14.37 15.48 15.02
CA GLY A 31 14.48 14.98 16.40
C GLY A 31 15.40 13.76 16.49
N CYS A 32 15.70 13.32 17.70
CA CYS A 32 16.54 12.14 17.96
C CYS A 32 15.91 10.84 17.47
N SER A 33 16.72 9.78 17.33
CA SER A 33 16.21 8.45 16.99
C SER A 33 15.26 7.96 18.08
N GLY A 34 14.14 7.34 17.67
CA GLY A 34 13.14 6.81 18.60
C GLY A 34 12.19 7.83 19.23
N CYS A 35 12.29 9.14 18.94
CA CYS A 35 11.41 10.15 19.54
C CYS A 35 9.98 10.19 18.99
N GLY A 36 9.62 9.32 18.03
CA GLY A 36 8.26 9.23 17.50
C GLY A 36 7.99 9.91 16.16
N LYS A 37 9.04 10.39 15.45
CA LYS A 37 8.86 11.04 14.13
C LYS A 37 8.10 10.18 13.13
N SER A 38 8.52 8.93 12.98
CA SER A 38 7.88 7.96 12.07
C SER A 38 6.47 7.61 12.53
N SER A 39 6.28 7.43 13.84
CA SER A 39 4.96 7.16 14.41
C SER A 39 3.96 8.29 14.17
N LEU A 40 4.43 9.53 14.21
CA LEU A 40 3.58 10.68 13.91
C LEU A 40 3.25 10.77 12.42
N VAL A 41 4.29 10.72 11.56
CA VAL A 41 4.12 11.00 10.13
C VAL A 41 3.52 9.81 9.39
N PHE A 42 4.05 8.59 9.59
CA PHE A 42 3.63 7.40 8.84
C PHE A 42 2.50 6.64 9.53
N ASP A 43 2.66 6.35 10.83
CA ASP A 43 1.72 5.48 11.54
C ASP A 43 0.45 6.23 11.98
N THR A 44 0.48 7.57 12.03
CA THR A 44 -0.68 8.38 12.40
C THR A 44 -1.24 9.14 11.20
N ILE A 45 -0.52 10.15 10.69
CA ILE A 45 -1.07 11.08 9.68
C ILE A 45 -1.26 10.36 8.34
N TYR A 46 -0.24 9.66 7.85
CA TYR A 46 -0.35 8.94 6.58
C TYR A 46 -1.37 7.79 6.65
N ALA A 47 -1.35 7.01 7.74
CA ALA A 47 -2.30 5.91 7.93
C ALA A 47 -3.76 6.40 7.95
N GLU A 48 -4.05 7.53 8.62
CA GLU A 48 -5.39 8.12 8.63
C GLU A 48 -5.79 8.69 7.27
N SER A 49 -4.84 9.28 6.54
CA SER A 49 -5.06 9.74 5.16
C SER A 49 -5.44 8.58 4.23
N GLN A 50 -4.71 7.47 4.30
CA GLN A 50 -5.00 6.28 3.50
C GLN A 50 -6.35 5.67 3.87
N ARG A 51 -6.65 5.60 5.17
CA ARG A 51 -7.93 5.09 5.66
C ARG A 51 -9.10 5.92 5.12
N GLY A 52 -9.04 7.24 5.26
CA GLY A 52 -10.08 8.15 4.76
C GLY A 52 -10.24 8.11 3.24
N PHE A 53 -9.12 7.99 2.51
CA PHE A 53 -9.16 7.84 1.05
C PHE A 53 -9.83 6.53 0.62
N LEU A 54 -9.47 5.41 1.24
CA LEU A 54 -10.08 4.10 0.96
C LEU A 54 -11.57 4.08 1.33
N GLU A 55 -11.94 4.63 2.48
CA GLU A 55 -13.35 4.73 2.88
C GLU A 55 -14.18 5.56 1.88
N GLY A 56 -13.60 6.66 1.37
CA GLY A 56 -14.26 7.50 0.37
C GLY A 56 -14.41 6.83 -0.99
N MET A 57 -13.45 6.00 -1.41
CA MET A 57 -13.50 5.31 -2.70
C MET A 57 -14.37 4.05 -2.67
N THR A 58 -14.37 3.34 -1.55
CA THR A 58 -14.88 1.96 -1.54
C THR A 58 -16.31 1.84 -1.10
N GLY A 59 -17.04 2.93 -0.80
CA GLY A 59 -18.46 2.92 -0.46
C GLY A 59 -19.11 1.53 -0.34
N ASN A 60 -18.60 0.64 0.54
CA ASN A 60 -19.03 -0.76 0.73
C ASN A 60 -18.38 -1.84 -0.17
N ILE A 61 -17.07 -1.83 -0.42
CA ILE A 61 -16.44 -3.07 -0.90
C ILE A 61 -16.24 -4.01 0.29
N TYR A 62 -17.18 -4.93 0.44
CA TYR A 62 -17.09 -6.09 1.33
C TYR A 62 -15.81 -6.87 1.01
N GLY A 63 -14.87 -6.92 1.97
CA GLY A 63 -13.74 -7.85 1.92
C GLY A 63 -12.32 -7.25 1.85
N GLN A 64 -12.13 -5.96 1.69
CA GLN A 64 -10.80 -5.37 1.90
C GLN A 64 -10.58 -5.17 3.41
N LYS A 65 -9.47 -5.73 3.91
CA LYS A 65 -9.02 -5.53 5.28
C LYS A 65 -8.74 -4.03 5.46
N LEU A 66 -9.70 -3.31 6.04
CA LEU A 66 -9.54 -1.91 6.41
C LEU A 66 -8.26 -1.80 7.25
N MET A 67 -7.40 -0.85 6.90
CA MET A 67 -6.24 -0.55 7.73
C MET A 67 -6.71 -0.22 9.14
N ASN A 68 -6.00 -0.74 10.15
CA ASN A 68 -6.34 -0.43 11.53
C ASN A 68 -6.34 1.09 11.71
N LYS A 69 -7.39 1.61 12.35
CA LYS A 69 -7.46 3.04 12.68
C LYS A 69 -6.28 3.38 13.59
N PRO A 70 -5.46 4.38 13.25
CA PRO A 70 -4.39 4.83 14.14
C PRO A 70 -4.98 5.38 15.44
N LYS A 71 -4.20 5.33 16.50
CA LYS A 71 -4.59 5.84 17.80
C LYS A 71 -4.46 7.36 17.83
N VAL A 72 -5.46 8.01 17.32
CA VAL A 72 -5.62 9.46 17.27
C VAL A 72 -7.10 9.78 17.48
N ARG A 73 -7.39 10.87 18.19
CA ARG A 73 -8.79 11.30 18.38
C ARG A 73 -9.40 11.76 17.07
N SER A 74 -8.77 12.71 16.41
CA SER A 74 -9.18 13.23 15.10
C SER A 74 -8.01 13.83 14.35
N VAL A 75 -8.09 13.78 13.01
CA VAL A 75 -7.23 14.54 12.11
C VAL A 75 -8.13 15.30 11.15
N GLU A 76 -8.05 16.63 11.16
CA GLU A 76 -8.90 17.49 10.37
C GLU A 76 -8.13 18.06 9.17
N ASN A 77 -8.86 18.38 8.08
CA ASN A 77 -8.34 18.91 6.81
C ASN A 77 -7.29 18.02 6.14
N LEU A 78 -7.34 16.71 6.41
CA LEU A 78 -6.41 15.75 5.85
C LEU A 78 -6.78 15.45 4.39
N ARG A 79 -5.81 15.59 3.49
CA ARG A 79 -5.95 15.26 2.06
C ARG A 79 -5.34 13.91 1.79
N PRO A 80 -5.69 13.23 0.67
CA PRO A 80 -5.01 12.00 0.25
C PRO A 80 -3.50 12.22 0.17
N ALA A 81 -2.72 11.36 0.82
CA ALA A 81 -1.28 11.48 0.93
C ALA A 81 -0.58 10.31 0.24
N LEU A 82 0.61 10.56 -0.29
CA LEU A 82 1.52 9.56 -0.82
C LEU A 82 2.74 9.44 0.08
N ASN A 83 3.12 8.22 0.39
CA ASN A 83 4.35 7.93 1.12
C ASN A 83 5.45 7.56 0.13
N ILE A 84 6.57 8.29 0.19
CA ILE A 84 7.79 7.97 -0.54
C ILE A 84 8.84 7.58 0.49
N SER A 85 9.03 6.28 0.70
CA SER A 85 10.03 5.75 1.62
C SER A 85 11.28 5.30 0.90
N GLN A 86 12.43 5.34 1.60
CA GLN A 86 13.71 4.85 1.07
C GLN A 86 13.75 3.32 0.94
N ASN A 87 12.91 2.60 1.68
CA ASN A 87 12.90 1.15 1.74
C ASN A 87 11.73 0.60 0.93
N TYR A 88 11.90 0.48 -0.36
CA TYR A 88 11.05 -0.37 -1.20
C TYR A 88 11.47 -1.84 -1.02
N TYR A 89 11.21 -2.41 0.15
CA TYR A 89 11.26 -3.85 0.29
C TYR A 89 9.95 -4.41 -0.29
N ASN A 90 10.10 -5.16 -1.34
CA ASN A 90 9.01 -5.93 -1.92
C ASN A 90 8.60 -6.98 -0.89
N VAL A 91 7.53 -6.73 -0.16
CA VAL A 91 7.04 -7.59 0.94
C VAL A 91 6.46 -8.90 0.40
N ASN A 92 6.30 -9.02 -0.92
CA ASN A 92 5.79 -10.24 -1.52
C ASN A 92 6.92 -11.26 -1.71
N PRO A 93 6.96 -12.36 -0.94
CA PRO A 93 8.01 -13.37 -1.05
C PRO A 93 8.04 -14.09 -2.41
N ARG A 94 6.97 -13.97 -3.21
CA ARG A 94 6.89 -14.49 -4.58
C ARG A 94 7.32 -13.49 -5.64
N SER A 95 7.77 -12.30 -5.24
CA SER A 95 8.26 -11.30 -6.18
C SER A 95 9.65 -11.67 -6.66
N THR A 96 9.81 -11.74 -7.98
CA THR A 96 11.09 -11.96 -8.66
C THR A 96 11.52 -10.69 -9.40
N ILE A 97 12.78 -10.62 -9.82
CA ILE A 97 13.27 -9.52 -10.68
C ILE A 97 12.36 -9.36 -11.91
N GLY A 98 11.96 -10.47 -12.54
CA GLY A 98 11.10 -10.45 -13.72
C GLY A 98 9.72 -9.85 -13.45
N THR A 99 9.13 -10.06 -12.26
CA THR A 99 7.83 -9.45 -11.89
C THR A 99 7.98 -8.00 -11.51
N THR A 100 9.08 -7.62 -10.86
CA THR A 100 9.35 -6.23 -10.45
C THR A 100 9.69 -5.32 -11.64
N THR A 101 10.32 -5.87 -12.67
CA THR A 101 10.67 -5.15 -13.90
C THR A 101 9.62 -5.27 -15.00
N GLU A 102 8.49 -5.92 -14.73
CA GLU A 102 7.41 -6.22 -15.69
C GLU A 102 7.80 -7.15 -16.85
N ILE A 103 9.06 -7.58 -16.94
CA ILE A 103 9.54 -8.49 -18.00
C ILE A 103 8.72 -9.79 -18.03
N SER A 104 8.33 -10.32 -16.85
CA SER A 104 7.49 -11.51 -16.77
C SER A 104 6.12 -11.33 -17.41
N TYR A 105 5.57 -10.11 -17.44
CA TYR A 105 4.32 -9.81 -18.12
C TYR A 105 4.48 -10.00 -19.64
N TYR A 106 5.48 -9.37 -20.22
CA TYR A 106 5.74 -9.48 -21.68
C TYR A 106 6.07 -10.90 -22.10
N LEU A 107 6.84 -11.64 -21.29
CA LEU A 107 7.13 -13.06 -21.56
C LEU A 107 5.86 -13.91 -21.55
N ARG A 108 4.98 -13.73 -20.56
CA ARG A 108 3.70 -14.45 -20.51
C ARG A 108 2.81 -14.15 -21.70
N SER A 109 2.72 -12.87 -22.09
CA SER A 109 1.97 -12.46 -23.27
C SER A 109 2.54 -13.09 -24.54
N LEU A 110 3.87 -13.13 -24.68
CA LEU A 110 4.53 -13.79 -25.82
C LEU A 110 4.22 -15.30 -25.83
N PHE A 111 4.33 -15.99 -24.68
CA PHE A 111 3.98 -17.41 -24.58
C PHE A 111 2.51 -17.68 -24.91
N ALA A 112 1.60 -16.81 -24.46
CA ALA A 112 0.18 -16.94 -24.79
C ALA A 112 -0.05 -16.83 -26.30
N ILE A 113 0.60 -15.89 -26.98
CA ILE A 113 0.49 -15.68 -28.44
C ILE A 113 1.07 -16.87 -29.21
N LEU A 114 2.26 -17.37 -28.81
CA LEU A 114 2.94 -18.46 -29.50
C LEU A 114 2.23 -19.81 -29.34
N ASN A 115 1.55 -20.05 -28.22
CA ASN A 115 0.86 -21.30 -27.94
C ASN A 115 -0.66 -21.20 -28.17
N ASN A 116 -1.15 -20.15 -28.79
CA ASN A 116 -2.56 -19.97 -29.11
C ASN A 116 -2.93 -20.79 -30.38
N ASP A 117 -2.72 -22.11 -30.30
CA ASP A 117 -3.29 -23.02 -31.27
C ASP A 117 -4.81 -23.01 -31.09
N LYS A 118 -5.55 -22.93 -32.20
CA LYS A 118 -6.97 -22.65 -32.43
C LYS A 118 -8.02 -23.38 -31.55
N LYS A 119 -7.63 -24.01 -30.44
CA LYS A 119 -8.48 -24.80 -29.54
C LYS A 119 -8.41 -24.42 -28.05
N SER A 120 -7.52 -23.53 -27.61
CA SER A 120 -7.41 -23.15 -26.21
C SER A 120 -7.27 -21.64 -26.10
N ASP A 121 -8.27 -20.97 -25.52
CA ASP A 121 -8.18 -19.57 -25.07
C ASP A 121 -7.17 -19.46 -23.92
N LEU A 122 -5.87 -19.56 -24.25
CA LEU A 122 -4.79 -19.40 -23.29
C LEU A 122 -4.54 -17.91 -23.11
N SER A 123 -5.14 -17.34 -22.07
CA SER A 123 -4.82 -15.99 -21.63
C SER A 123 -3.46 -15.95 -20.92
N GLU A 124 -2.79 -14.81 -20.93
CA GLU A 124 -1.51 -14.57 -20.25
C GLU A 124 -1.56 -14.91 -18.75
N SER A 125 -2.74 -14.81 -18.14
CA SER A 125 -2.97 -15.12 -16.73
C SER A 125 -2.72 -16.58 -16.38
N VAL A 126 -2.86 -17.52 -17.33
CA VAL A 126 -2.61 -18.95 -17.13
C VAL A 126 -1.14 -19.22 -16.84
N PHE A 127 -0.24 -18.38 -17.34
CA PHE A 127 1.21 -18.51 -17.11
C PHE A 127 1.67 -17.75 -15.85
N SER A 128 0.75 -17.27 -15.03
CA SER A 128 1.07 -16.56 -13.77
C SER A 128 1.22 -17.57 -12.64
N SER A 129 2.31 -17.50 -11.90
CA SER A 129 2.54 -18.27 -10.68
C SER A 129 1.49 -18.03 -9.57
N ASN A 130 0.72 -16.95 -9.68
CA ASN A 130 -0.35 -16.64 -8.73
C ASN A 130 -1.74 -17.13 -9.18
N ASN A 131 -1.85 -17.76 -10.36
CA ASN A 131 -3.12 -18.26 -10.86
C ASN A 131 -3.28 -19.73 -10.43
N PRO A 132 -4.38 -20.10 -9.74
CA PRO A 132 -4.65 -21.49 -9.35
C PRO A 132 -4.63 -22.48 -10.52
N LYS A 133 -4.95 -22.04 -11.74
CA LYS A 133 -4.91 -22.87 -12.95
C LYS A 133 -3.50 -23.26 -13.40
N SER A 134 -2.47 -22.56 -12.92
CA SER A 134 -1.06 -22.85 -13.22
C SER A 134 -0.41 -23.78 -12.18
N PHE A 135 -1.13 -24.16 -11.13
CA PHE A 135 -0.61 -25.02 -10.08
C PHE A 135 -0.49 -26.46 -10.57
N CYS A 136 0.54 -27.15 -10.13
CA CYS A 136 0.71 -28.57 -10.37
C CYS A 136 -0.48 -29.33 -9.78
N THR A 137 -1.17 -30.16 -10.59
CA THR A 137 -2.33 -30.95 -10.16
C THR A 137 -1.97 -32.04 -9.13
N HIS A 138 -0.67 -32.39 -9.02
CA HIS A 138 -0.21 -33.47 -8.15
C HIS A 138 0.22 -32.95 -6.77
N CYS A 139 0.94 -31.84 -6.70
CA CYS A 139 1.46 -31.30 -5.43
C CYS A 139 0.85 -29.95 -5.01
N SER A 140 -0.02 -29.36 -5.81
CA SER A 140 -0.63 -28.04 -5.59
C SER A 140 0.38 -26.90 -5.31
N MET A 141 1.65 -27.11 -5.67
CA MET A 141 2.73 -26.15 -5.57
C MET A 141 3.13 -25.61 -6.95
N ILE A 142 3.70 -24.41 -6.92
CA ILE A 142 4.30 -23.76 -8.09
C ILE A 142 5.75 -24.18 -8.18
#